data_5ad43895b62ac3e5c58d047c6d0978a4
#
_entry.id   5ad43895b62ac3e5c58d047c6d0978a4
#
_cell.length_a   1.000
_cell.length_b   1.000
_cell.length_c   1.000
_cell.angle_alpha   90.00
_cell.angle_beta   90.00
_cell.angle_gamma   90.00
#
_symmetry.space_group_name_H-M   'P 1'
#
loop_
_entity.id
_entity.type
_entity.pdbx_description
1 polymer ?
#
loop_
_entity_poly.entity_id
_entity_poly.type
_entity_poly.pdbx_seq_one_letter_code
_entity_poly.pdbx_strand_id
1 'polypeptide(L)'
;MNMDNTPTPHIGARKGEIAETVIMAGDPLRVKFMAENYLENPVLFNQVRGMLGYTGMLGGRRISVMGHGMGGPSIGIYTYELYNFYDVQTIIRVGSAGSIQEDLHVGDLVIATGACTNSNYAAQYELPGTFAPIADFQLARRAVEACERMGYRHRVGNVLSSDMFYAVNAHNDRWQRMGVLAVEMEIAQLYMNAAYCSGNCCDPSVLRTAPLGEGSSSGERKRALGICTVSDHLLTGEATTAEERQTTFTKMMDVAFAIAQ
;
A
#
# COMPACT_ATOMS: atom_id res chain seq x y z
N MET A 1 -18.84 -13.08 10.66
CA MET A 1 -18.93 -13.37 9.21
C MET A 1 -18.20 -14.68 8.97
N ASN A 2 -18.81 -15.64 8.31
CA ASN A 2 -18.16 -16.92 7.99
C ASN A 2 -16.93 -16.70 7.14
N MET A 3 -15.79 -17.30 7.50
CA MET A 3 -14.49 -17.18 6.79
C MET A 3 -14.50 -17.80 5.37
N ASP A 4 -15.60 -18.41 4.94
CA ASP A 4 -15.79 -19.02 3.61
C ASP A 4 -16.47 -18.08 2.59
N ASN A 5 -16.59 -16.76 2.87
CA ASN A 5 -17.28 -15.80 1.99
C ASN A 5 -16.38 -15.28 0.86
N THR A 6 -15.77 -16.16 0.09
CA THR A 6 -15.14 -15.80 -1.20
C THR A 6 -15.93 -16.45 -2.34
N PRO A 7 -16.18 -15.72 -3.44
CA PRO A 7 -15.83 -14.32 -3.73
C PRO A 7 -16.49 -13.31 -2.79
N THR A 8 -15.78 -12.19 -2.54
CA THR A 8 -16.32 -11.06 -1.78
C THR A 8 -17.11 -10.10 -2.69
N PRO A 9 -17.83 -9.09 -2.16
CA PRO A 9 -18.52 -8.09 -3.00
C PRO A 9 -17.60 -7.29 -3.93
N HIS A 10 -16.30 -7.21 -3.65
CA HIS A 10 -15.36 -6.37 -4.38
C HIS A 10 -14.25 -7.17 -5.09
N ILE A 11 -14.03 -8.43 -4.70
CA ILE A 11 -13.00 -9.31 -5.27
C ILE A 11 -13.65 -10.61 -5.75
N GLY A 12 -13.61 -10.86 -7.08
CA GLY A 12 -14.22 -12.00 -7.72
C GLY A 12 -13.44 -13.32 -7.59
N ALA A 13 -12.25 -13.29 -7.00
CA ALA A 13 -11.41 -14.46 -6.80
C ALA A 13 -12.02 -15.47 -5.81
N ARG A 14 -11.68 -16.74 -5.99
CA ARG A 14 -11.90 -17.78 -4.97
C ARG A 14 -10.71 -17.84 -4.03
N LYS A 15 -10.91 -18.42 -2.84
CA LYS A 15 -9.84 -18.70 -1.91
C LYS A 15 -8.73 -19.52 -2.57
N GLY A 16 -7.46 -19.11 -2.39
CA GLY A 16 -6.29 -19.75 -2.99
C GLY A 16 -5.91 -19.23 -4.38
N GLU A 17 -6.74 -18.42 -5.04
CA GLU A 17 -6.39 -17.82 -6.35
C GLU A 17 -5.44 -16.61 -6.18
N ILE A 18 -5.44 -15.94 -5.03
CA ILE A 18 -4.56 -14.81 -4.71
C ILE A 18 -3.33 -15.32 -3.94
N ALA A 19 -2.16 -14.78 -4.24
CA ALA A 19 -0.91 -15.10 -3.54
C ALA A 19 -0.85 -14.42 -2.16
N GLU A 20 0.00 -14.94 -1.25
CA GLU A 20 0.24 -14.34 0.07
C GLU A 20 0.87 -12.94 0.01
N THR A 21 1.57 -12.62 -1.08
CA THR A 21 2.12 -11.28 -1.35
C THR A 21 1.38 -10.65 -2.51
N VAL A 22 0.84 -9.45 -2.28
CA VAL A 22 0.12 -8.66 -3.27
C VAL A 22 0.79 -7.30 -3.45
N ILE A 23 1.13 -6.94 -4.69
CA ILE A 23 1.55 -5.58 -5.04
C ILE A 23 0.32 -4.82 -5.54
N MET A 24 0.02 -3.68 -4.94
CA MET A 24 -1.18 -2.91 -5.26
C MET A 24 -0.85 -1.55 -5.86
N ALA A 25 -1.68 -1.12 -6.82
CA ALA A 25 -1.64 0.23 -7.39
C ALA A 25 -3.04 0.83 -7.45
N GLY A 26 -3.12 2.18 -7.41
CA GLY A 26 -4.40 2.88 -7.56
C GLY A 26 -5.03 2.69 -8.93
N ASP A 27 -4.20 2.68 -9.98
CA ASP A 27 -4.60 2.59 -11.38
C ASP A 27 -4.65 1.12 -11.85
N PRO A 28 -5.83 0.61 -12.29
CA PRO A 28 -5.95 -0.76 -12.83
C PRO A 28 -5.12 -1.00 -14.09
N LEU A 29 -4.88 0.04 -14.91
CA LEU A 29 -4.04 -0.12 -16.11
C LEU A 29 -2.57 -0.28 -15.74
N ARG A 30 -2.10 0.35 -14.66
CA ARG A 30 -0.77 0.08 -14.10
C ARG A 30 -0.67 -1.35 -13.57
N VAL A 31 -1.73 -1.89 -12.97
CA VAL A 31 -1.79 -3.29 -12.55
C VAL A 31 -1.66 -4.23 -13.74
N LYS A 32 -2.36 -3.94 -14.83
CA LYS A 32 -2.23 -4.71 -16.07
C LYS A 32 -0.80 -4.67 -16.60
N PHE A 33 -0.20 -3.47 -16.64
CA PHE A 33 1.20 -3.31 -17.04
C PHE A 33 2.15 -4.14 -16.15
N MET A 34 1.98 -4.11 -14.84
CA MET A 34 2.77 -4.93 -13.91
C MET A 34 2.61 -6.43 -14.19
N ALA A 35 1.38 -6.89 -14.41
CA ALA A 35 1.12 -8.30 -14.72
C ALA A 35 1.82 -8.76 -15.99
N GLU A 36 1.72 -7.96 -17.07
CA GLU A 36 2.25 -8.29 -18.39
C GLU A 36 3.79 -8.21 -18.47
N ASN A 37 4.43 -7.37 -17.66
CA ASN A 37 5.86 -7.10 -17.76
C ASN A 37 6.72 -7.74 -16.65
N TYR A 38 6.13 -8.11 -15.52
CA TYR A 38 6.87 -8.65 -14.37
C TYR A 38 6.48 -10.08 -13.98
N LEU A 39 5.30 -10.55 -14.38
CA LEU A 39 4.84 -11.88 -13.99
C LEU A 39 4.89 -12.86 -15.15
N GLU A 40 5.33 -14.08 -14.88
CA GLU A 40 5.22 -15.22 -15.78
C GLU A 40 3.82 -15.81 -15.67
N ASN A 41 3.18 -16.06 -16.84
CA ASN A 41 1.86 -16.66 -16.96
C ASN A 41 0.78 -16.01 -16.07
N PRO A 42 0.58 -14.68 -16.14
CA PRO A 42 -0.41 -14.01 -15.30
C PRO A 42 -1.83 -14.44 -15.62
N VAL A 43 -2.58 -14.82 -14.58
CA VAL A 43 -3.99 -15.21 -14.66
C VAL A 43 -4.85 -14.13 -14.02
N LEU A 44 -5.83 -13.61 -14.74
CA LEU A 44 -6.79 -12.63 -14.24
C LEU A 44 -7.73 -13.29 -13.23
N PHE A 45 -7.74 -12.81 -11.98
CA PHE A 45 -8.65 -13.30 -10.95
C PHE A 45 -9.74 -12.27 -10.58
N ASN A 46 -9.53 -10.99 -10.89
CA ASN A 46 -10.50 -9.94 -10.58
C ASN A 46 -10.63 -8.89 -11.68
N GLN A 47 -11.88 -8.51 -11.96
CA GLN A 47 -12.26 -7.35 -12.78
C GLN A 47 -13.50 -6.64 -12.23
N VAL A 48 -13.94 -7.00 -11.03
CA VAL A 48 -15.08 -6.37 -10.36
C VAL A 48 -14.81 -4.89 -10.21
N ARG A 49 -15.77 -4.05 -10.60
CA ARG A 49 -15.65 -2.57 -10.58
C ARG A 49 -14.46 -2.03 -11.39
N GLY A 50 -13.92 -2.79 -12.34
CA GLY A 50 -12.74 -2.41 -13.10
C GLY A 50 -11.42 -2.53 -12.33
N MET A 51 -11.43 -2.99 -11.08
CA MET A 51 -10.21 -3.23 -10.30
C MET A 51 -9.57 -4.55 -10.74
N LEU A 52 -8.69 -4.45 -11.74
CA LEU A 52 -7.98 -5.61 -12.27
C LEU A 52 -7.09 -6.24 -11.22
N GLY A 53 -7.07 -7.59 -11.20
CA GLY A 53 -6.18 -8.36 -10.33
C GLY A 53 -5.66 -9.60 -11.06
N TYR A 54 -4.36 -9.83 -10.97
CA TYR A 54 -3.68 -10.96 -11.61
C TYR A 54 -2.79 -11.69 -10.62
N THR A 55 -2.70 -13.02 -10.78
CA THR A 55 -1.71 -13.86 -10.08
C THR A 55 -0.81 -14.52 -11.12
N GLY A 56 0.49 -14.47 -10.92
CA GLY A 56 1.48 -15.10 -11.76
C GLY A 56 2.69 -15.57 -10.98
N MET A 57 3.75 -15.95 -11.69
CA MET A 57 5.00 -16.39 -11.09
C MET A 57 6.08 -15.33 -11.24
N LEU A 58 6.95 -15.22 -10.25
CA LEU A 58 8.15 -14.39 -10.25
C LEU A 58 9.29 -15.16 -9.57
N GLY A 59 10.28 -15.58 -10.35
CA GLY A 59 11.42 -16.33 -9.80
C GLY A 59 11.02 -17.57 -9.01
N GLY A 60 10.00 -18.30 -9.47
CA GLY A 60 9.48 -19.51 -8.82
C GLY A 60 8.51 -19.27 -7.67
N ARG A 61 8.17 -18.03 -7.33
CA ARG A 61 7.18 -17.69 -6.30
C ARG A 61 5.90 -17.13 -6.92
N ARG A 62 4.77 -17.44 -6.30
CA ARG A 62 3.48 -16.81 -6.67
C ARG A 62 3.42 -15.39 -6.14
N ILE A 63 3.10 -14.44 -7.01
CA ILE A 63 2.87 -13.04 -6.66
C ILE A 63 1.55 -12.61 -7.30
N SER A 64 0.78 -11.81 -6.58
CA SER A 64 -0.41 -11.16 -7.13
C SER A 64 -0.18 -9.66 -7.29
N VAL A 65 -0.83 -9.09 -8.30
CA VAL A 65 -0.93 -7.64 -8.48
C VAL A 65 -2.40 -7.26 -8.54
N MET A 66 -2.81 -6.16 -7.88
CA MET A 66 -4.22 -5.77 -7.85
C MET A 66 -4.42 -4.26 -7.73
N GLY A 67 -5.48 -3.75 -8.39
CA GLY A 67 -5.94 -2.38 -8.26
C GLY A 67 -6.66 -2.11 -6.93
N HIS A 68 -6.50 -0.89 -6.40
CA HIS A 68 -7.24 -0.47 -5.20
C HIS A 68 -8.04 0.82 -5.39
N GLY A 69 -7.98 1.44 -6.58
CA GLY A 69 -8.62 2.73 -6.82
C GLY A 69 -7.91 3.89 -6.12
N MET A 70 -8.61 4.99 -5.89
CA MET A 70 -8.09 6.20 -5.24
C MET A 70 -8.74 6.43 -3.88
N GLY A 71 -7.94 6.90 -2.94
CA GLY A 71 -8.36 7.36 -1.62
C GLY A 71 -8.46 6.28 -0.55
N GLY A 72 -8.37 6.71 0.69
CA GLY A 72 -8.35 5.87 1.87
C GLY A 72 -9.51 4.87 1.98
N PRO A 73 -10.79 5.28 1.76
CA PRO A 73 -11.90 4.33 1.83
C PRO A 73 -11.82 3.22 0.77
N SER A 74 -11.31 3.53 -0.43
CA SER A 74 -11.17 2.53 -1.49
C SER A 74 -10.13 1.47 -1.13
N ILE A 75 -8.89 1.87 -0.84
CA ILE A 75 -7.85 0.92 -0.44
C ILE A 75 -8.24 0.17 0.84
N GLY A 76 -8.97 0.84 1.75
CA GLY A 76 -9.46 0.25 2.98
C GLY A 76 -10.32 -0.99 2.76
N ILE A 77 -11.23 -0.97 1.77
CA ILE A 77 -12.06 -2.11 1.39
C ILE A 77 -11.19 -3.28 0.92
N TYR A 78 -10.37 -3.05 -0.11
CA TYR A 78 -9.60 -4.13 -0.74
C TYR A 78 -8.58 -4.74 0.19
N THR A 79 -7.84 -3.94 0.96
CA THR A 79 -6.83 -4.47 1.89
C THR A 79 -7.46 -5.23 3.05
N TYR A 80 -8.63 -4.80 3.55
CA TYR A 80 -9.38 -5.55 4.55
C TYR A 80 -9.79 -6.92 4.03
N GLU A 81 -10.36 -6.98 2.81
CA GLU A 81 -10.80 -8.25 2.20
C GLU A 81 -9.60 -9.17 1.93
N LEU A 82 -8.51 -8.65 1.38
CA LEU A 82 -7.30 -9.43 1.10
C LEU A 82 -6.71 -10.05 2.37
N TYR A 83 -6.57 -9.28 3.44
CA TYR A 83 -6.01 -9.78 4.70
C TYR A 83 -6.92 -10.78 5.43
N ASN A 84 -8.24 -10.59 5.40
CA ASN A 84 -9.16 -11.37 6.22
C ASN A 84 -9.78 -12.56 5.48
N PHE A 85 -9.92 -12.50 4.15
CA PHE A 85 -10.64 -13.53 3.41
C PHE A 85 -9.78 -14.31 2.41
N TYR A 86 -8.62 -13.75 2.00
CA TYR A 86 -7.77 -14.34 0.97
C TYR A 86 -6.39 -14.77 1.48
N ASP A 87 -6.19 -14.85 2.78
CA ASP A 87 -4.94 -15.28 3.44
C ASP A 87 -3.70 -14.46 3.05
N VAL A 88 -3.89 -13.24 2.53
CA VAL A 88 -2.78 -12.34 2.19
C VAL A 88 -2.02 -11.95 3.45
N GLN A 89 -0.69 -12.02 3.38
CA GLN A 89 0.21 -11.69 4.49
C GLN A 89 0.95 -10.38 4.27
N THR A 90 1.24 -10.05 3.01
CA THR A 90 2.05 -8.88 2.66
C THR A 90 1.39 -8.08 1.55
N ILE A 91 1.23 -6.78 1.77
CA ILE A 91 0.79 -5.85 0.73
C ILE A 91 1.85 -4.77 0.54
N ILE A 92 2.32 -4.62 -0.70
CA ILE A 92 3.23 -3.56 -1.12
C ILE A 92 2.47 -2.63 -2.06
N ARG A 93 2.24 -1.39 -1.64
CA ARG A 93 1.62 -0.39 -2.50
C ARG A 93 2.66 0.36 -3.32
N VAL A 94 2.44 0.45 -4.63
CA VAL A 94 3.19 1.31 -5.55
C VAL A 94 2.28 2.41 -6.08
N GLY A 95 2.71 3.66 -5.92
CA GLY A 95 1.86 4.80 -6.28
C GLY A 95 2.64 6.05 -6.63
N SER A 96 1.93 7.10 -7.05
CA SER A 96 2.48 8.44 -7.23
C SER A 96 2.25 9.29 -5.98
N ALA A 97 3.11 10.30 -5.78
CA ALA A 97 2.99 11.27 -4.71
C ALA A 97 3.50 12.64 -5.16
N GLY A 98 2.91 13.71 -4.64
CA GLY A 98 3.40 15.07 -4.83
C GLY A 98 4.47 15.44 -3.79
N SER A 99 5.67 15.83 -4.22
CA SER A 99 6.74 16.26 -3.31
C SER A 99 6.41 17.59 -2.64
N ILE A 100 6.72 17.70 -1.34
CA ILE A 100 6.70 18.94 -0.57
C ILE A 100 8.08 19.27 0.06
N GLN A 101 9.16 18.63 -0.43
CA GLN A 101 10.53 18.90 0.00
C GLN A 101 11.36 19.38 -1.21
N GLU A 102 12.17 20.43 -1.01
CA GLU A 102 12.95 21.06 -2.08
C GLU A 102 13.95 20.11 -2.77
N ASP A 103 14.52 19.17 -2.03
CA ASP A 103 15.53 18.23 -2.48
C ASP A 103 14.97 16.89 -2.99
N LEU A 104 13.67 16.77 -3.12
CA LEU A 104 12.97 15.57 -3.58
C LEU A 104 12.30 15.84 -4.94
N HIS A 105 12.91 15.37 -6.03
CA HIS A 105 12.55 15.73 -7.39
C HIS A 105 11.62 14.73 -8.06
N VAL A 106 10.99 15.14 -9.16
CA VAL A 106 10.17 14.25 -10.01
C VAL A 106 11.00 13.05 -10.47
N GLY A 107 10.42 11.85 -10.32
CA GLY A 107 11.09 10.56 -10.61
C GLY A 107 11.91 9.97 -9.47
N ASP A 108 12.11 10.69 -8.36
CA ASP A 108 12.69 10.12 -7.14
C ASP A 108 11.69 9.18 -6.44
N LEU A 109 12.19 8.22 -5.66
CA LEU A 109 11.37 7.32 -4.89
C LEU A 109 11.20 7.80 -3.44
N VAL A 110 10.02 7.55 -2.87
CA VAL A 110 9.74 7.72 -1.45
C VAL A 110 9.38 6.36 -0.86
N ILE A 111 10.18 5.90 0.11
CA ILE A 111 9.89 4.73 0.93
C ILE A 111 9.21 5.24 2.20
N ALA A 112 7.90 5.04 2.29
CA ALA A 112 7.08 5.59 3.37
C ALA A 112 7.19 4.72 4.62
N THR A 113 8.04 5.10 5.58
CA THR A 113 8.16 4.40 6.87
C THR A 113 7.03 4.72 7.83
N GLY A 114 6.36 5.86 7.64
CA GLY A 114 5.16 6.25 8.35
C GLY A 114 4.25 7.10 7.47
N ALA A 115 3.00 7.21 7.84
CA ALA A 115 2.02 8.01 7.12
C ALA A 115 1.21 8.87 8.09
N CYS A 116 1.39 10.19 7.99
CA CYS A 116 0.46 11.16 8.57
C CYS A 116 -0.86 11.11 7.81
N THR A 117 -1.95 11.57 8.41
CA THR A 117 -3.22 11.69 7.69
C THR A 117 -4.06 12.84 8.24
N ASN A 118 -4.86 13.44 7.37
CA ASN A 118 -5.93 14.37 7.72
C ASN A 118 -7.32 13.69 7.65
N SER A 119 -7.35 12.39 7.40
CA SER A 119 -8.57 11.58 7.34
C SER A 119 -9.11 11.26 8.73
N ASN A 120 -10.43 11.16 8.84
CA ASN A 120 -11.09 10.64 10.04
C ASN A 120 -11.18 9.10 10.06
N TYR A 121 -10.46 8.41 9.19
CA TYR A 121 -10.49 6.96 9.08
C TYR A 121 -10.09 6.26 10.38
N ALA A 122 -9.02 6.76 11.05
CA ALA A 122 -8.54 6.20 12.31
C ALA A 122 -9.57 6.24 13.45
N ALA A 123 -10.44 7.26 13.46
CA ALA A 123 -11.49 7.39 14.49
C ALA A 123 -12.51 6.25 14.45
N GLN A 124 -12.66 5.58 13.28
CA GLN A 124 -13.60 4.45 13.14
C GLN A 124 -13.12 3.18 13.88
N TYR A 125 -11.86 3.12 14.29
CA TYR A 125 -11.34 2.05 15.15
C TYR A 125 -11.62 2.26 16.64
N GLU A 126 -12.20 3.41 17.03
CA GLU A 126 -12.58 3.76 18.41
C GLU A 126 -11.43 3.59 19.43
N LEU A 127 -10.19 3.86 19.01
CA LEU A 127 -9.04 3.80 19.89
C LEU A 127 -9.04 4.97 20.91
N PRO A 128 -8.64 4.74 22.17
CA PRO A 128 -8.61 5.80 23.20
C PRO A 128 -7.39 6.73 23.06
N GLY A 129 -6.91 6.96 21.82
CA GLY A 129 -5.74 7.79 21.52
C GLY A 129 -5.49 7.91 20.03
N THR A 130 -4.30 8.37 19.65
CA THR A 130 -3.89 8.54 18.25
C THR A 130 -3.03 7.36 17.82
N PHE A 131 -3.45 6.67 16.77
CA PHE A 131 -2.66 5.61 16.14
C PHE A 131 -1.59 6.20 15.23
N ALA A 132 -0.38 5.63 15.26
CA ALA A 132 0.72 5.95 14.36
C ALA A 132 0.79 4.91 13.22
N PRO A 133 0.33 5.22 12.01
CA PRO A 133 0.44 4.32 10.86
C PRO A 133 1.90 4.17 10.43
N ILE A 134 2.47 2.98 10.60
CA ILE A 134 3.87 2.69 10.28
C ILE A 134 3.99 1.45 9.39
N ALA A 135 5.01 1.45 8.53
CA ALA A 135 5.36 0.33 7.67
C ALA A 135 5.93 -0.85 8.45
N ASP A 136 5.93 -2.01 7.81
CA ASP A 136 6.79 -3.11 8.25
C ASP A 136 8.27 -2.72 8.04
N PHE A 137 9.04 -2.77 9.12
CA PHE A 137 10.44 -2.35 9.12
C PHE A 137 11.31 -3.20 8.17
N GLN A 138 11.08 -4.51 8.11
CA GLN A 138 11.88 -5.39 7.26
C GLN A 138 11.61 -5.14 5.78
N LEU A 139 10.35 -4.87 5.39
CA LEU A 139 10.03 -4.48 4.02
C LEU A 139 10.66 -3.13 3.66
N ALA A 140 10.58 -2.15 4.57
CA ALA A 140 11.19 -0.84 4.34
C ALA A 140 12.71 -0.93 4.18
N ARG A 141 13.40 -1.69 5.05
CA ARG A 141 14.85 -1.94 4.95
C ARG A 141 15.23 -2.60 3.63
N ARG A 142 14.51 -3.66 3.23
CA ARG A 142 14.73 -4.34 1.94
C ARG A 142 14.50 -3.41 0.74
N ALA A 143 13.53 -2.49 0.83
CA ALA A 143 13.29 -1.51 -0.22
C ALA A 143 14.45 -0.51 -0.35
N VAL A 144 15.01 -0.05 0.77
CA VAL A 144 16.22 0.80 0.78
C VAL A 144 17.38 0.06 0.13
N GLU A 145 17.70 -1.15 0.60
CA GLU A 145 18.76 -1.99 0.04
C GLU A 145 18.60 -2.25 -1.48
N ALA A 146 17.34 -2.40 -1.93
CA ALA A 146 17.03 -2.57 -3.35
C ALA A 146 17.28 -1.27 -4.14
N CYS A 147 16.85 -0.11 -3.63
CA CYS A 147 17.11 1.18 -4.25
C CYS A 147 18.62 1.45 -4.38
N GLU A 148 19.39 1.21 -3.32
CA GLU A 148 20.84 1.38 -3.31
C GLU A 148 21.51 0.48 -4.35
N ARG A 149 21.16 -0.80 -4.41
CA ARG A 149 21.70 -1.77 -5.38
C ARG A 149 21.36 -1.39 -6.82
N MET A 150 20.18 -0.82 -7.06
CA MET A 150 19.73 -0.39 -8.40
C MET A 150 20.20 1.03 -8.77
N GLY A 151 20.81 1.77 -7.84
CA GLY A 151 21.22 3.15 -8.07
C GLY A 151 20.06 4.14 -8.17
N TYR A 152 18.91 3.84 -7.57
CA TYR A 152 17.73 4.73 -7.59
C TYR A 152 17.81 5.77 -6.49
N ARG A 153 17.62 7.05 -6.86
CA ARG A 153 17.48 8.12 -5.87
C ARG A 153 16.22 7.89 -5.07
N HIS A 154 16.33 7.96 -3.75
CA HIS A 154 15.21 7.75 -2.85
C HIS A 154 15.34 8.54 -1.54
N ARG A 155 14.22 8.78 -0.91
CA ARG A 155 14.11 9.31 0.44
C ARG A 155 13.26 8.36 1.28
N VAL A 156 13.57 8.29 2.57
CA VAL A 156 12.88 7.44 3.54
C VAL A 156 12.29 8.34 4.61
N GLY A 157 10.99 8.21 4.88
CA GLY A 157 10.34 9.03 5.91
C GLY A 157 8.83 9.01 5.83
N ASN A 158 8.21 10.00 6.48
CA ASN A 158 6.77 10.14 6.53
C ASN A 158 6.20 10.73 5.24
N VAL A 159 5.03 10.23 4.85
CA VAL A 159 4.16 10.84 3.84
C VAL A 159 2.88 11.37 4.48
N LEU A 160 2.10 12.15 3.76
CA LEU A 160 0.75 12.55 4.14
C LEU A 160 -0.26 11.85 3.24
N SER A 161 -1.12 11.02 3.84
CA SER A 161 -2.32 10.49 3.17
C SER A 161 -3.47 11.48 3.36
N SER A 162 -3.83 12.18 2.28
CA SER A 162 -4.86 13.23 2.27
C SER A 162 -6.16 12.70 1.66
N ASP A 163 -7.30 13.08 2.24
CA ASP A 163 -8.62 12.74 1.69
C ASP A 163 -8.99 13.57 0.45
N MET A 164 -8.35 14.75 0.27
CA MET A 164 -8.67 15.65 -0.83
C MET A 164 -7.47 15.93 -1.70
N PHE A 165 -7.60 15.63 -3.00
CA PHE A 165 -6.61 16.03 -4.01
C PHE A 165 -6.64 17.54 -4.28
N TYR A 166 -7.84 18.11 -4.43
CA TYR A 166 -8.06 19.55 -4.63
C TYR A 166 -8.41 20.21 -3.30
N ALA A 167 -7.44 20.24 -2.37
CA ALA A 167 -7.66 20.81 -1.04
C ALA A 167 -7.74 22.35 -1.09
N VAL A 168 -8.74 22.92 -0.43
CA VAL A 168 -8.91 24.39 -0.31
C VAL A 168 -7.71 25.04 0.41
N ASN A 169 -7.24 24.38 1.48
CA ASN A 169 -6.06 24.78 2.24
C ASN A 169 -5.23 23.53 2.55
N ALA A 170 -4.27 23.21 1.71
CA ALA A 170 -3.44 22.00 1.85
C ALA A 170 -2.45 22.11 3.04
N HIS A 171 -2.09 23.33 3.45
CA HIS A 171 -1.09 23.60 4.49
C HIS A 171 0.23 22.84 4.29
N ASN A 172 0.66 22.65 3.04
CA ASN A 172 1.87 21.91 2.70
C ASN A 172 3.12 22.43 3.38
N ASP A 173 3.18 23.76 3.61
CA ASP A 173 4.26 24.42 4.35
C ASP A 173 4.40 23.92 5.78
N ARG A 174 3.28 23.59 6.44
CA ARG A 174 3.30 23.05 7.81
C ARG A 174 3.79 21.61 7.84
N TRP A 175 3.31 20.79 6.90
CA TRP A 175 3.75 19.41 6.76
C TRP A 175 5.23 19.34 6.37
N GLN A 176 5.68 20.21 5.46
CA GLN A 176 7.07 20.36 5.08
C GLN A 176 7.98 20.63 6.30
N ARG A 177 7.61 21.60 7.14
CA ARG A 177 8.36 21.93 8.37
C ARG A 177 8.43 20.77 9.37
N MET A 178 7.48 19.84 9.33
CA MET A 178 7.48 18.63 10.15
C MET A 178 8.29 17.48 9.50
N GLY A 179 8.93 17.73 8.35
CA GLY A 179 9.74 16.74 7.65
C GLY A 179 8.95 15.71 6.86
N VAL A 180 7.64 15.93 6.60
CA VAL A 180 6.85 15.09 5.71
C VAL A 180 7.37 15.25 4.29
N LEU A 181 7.59 14.13 3.58
CA LEU A 181 8.28 14.11 2.29
C LEU A 181 7.36 14.43 1.11
N ALA A 182 6.19 13.82 1.10
CA ALA A 182 5.28 13.90 -0.02
C ALA A 182 3.83 13.67 0.41
N VAL A 183 2.88 14.04 -0.45
CA VAL A 183 1.44 13.85 -0.26
C VAL A 183 0.93 12.77 -1.22
N GLU A 184 0.16 11.83 -0.70
CA GLU A 184 -0.55 10.78 -1.42
C GLU A 184 -1.92 10.56 -0.74
N MET A 185 -2.66 9.48 -1.00
CA MET A 185 -4.05 9.40 -0.54
C MET A 185 -4.42 8.05 0.16
N GLU A 186 -3.49 7.10 0.40
CA GLU A 186 -3.87 5.73 0.76
C GLU A 186 -2.98 5.02 1.80
N ILE A 187 -1.72 5.40 1.96
CA ILE A 187 -0.74 4.62 2.74
C ILE A 187 -1.11 4.54 4.22
N ALA A 188 -1.68 5.60 4.79
CA ALA A 188 -2.11 5.57 6.20
C ALA A 188 -3.17 4.48 6.44
N GLN A 189 -4.17 4.38 5.57
CA GLN A 189 -5.24 3.38 5.67
C GLN A 189 -4.73 1.95 5.45
N LEU A 190 -3.78 1.77 4.52
CA LEU A 190 -3.10 0.49 4.33
C LEU A 190 -2.41 0.04 5.62
N TYR A 191 -1.63 0.94 6.27
CA TYR A 191 -0.92 0.59 7.51
C TYR A 191 -1.85 0.35 8.69
N MET A 192 -2.94 1.11 8.78
CA MET A 192 -3.99 0.89 9.78
C MET A 192 -4.64 -0.48 9.62
N ASN A 193 -5.02 -0.87 8.39
CA ASN A 193 -5.60 -2.18 8.13
C ASN A 193 -4.61 -3.32 8.39
N ALA A 194 -3.34 -3.17 8.00
CA ALA A 194 -2.32 -4.16 8.31
C ALA A 194 -2.16 -4.37 9.82
N ALA A 195 -2.16 -3.30 10.60
CA ALA A 195 -2.10 -3.38 12.07
C ALA A 195 -3.36 -4.02 12.65
N TYR A 196 -4.54 -3.58 12.22
CA TYR A 196 -5.83 -4.09 12.69
C TYR A 196 -6.00 -5.58 12.38
N CYS A 197 -5.67 -6.01 11.17
CA CYS A 197 -5.79 -7.41 10.75
C CYS A 197 -4.65 -8.31 11.28
N SER A 198 -3.60 -7.77 11.89
CA SER A 198 -2.53 -8.52 12.56
C SER A 198 -2.94 -9.03 13.94
N GLY A 199 -3.86 -8.34 14.61
CA GLY A 199 -4.46 -8.84 15.84
C GLY A 199 -5.53 -9.88 15.48
N ASN A 200 -5.77 -10.86 16.34
CA ASN A 200 -6.91 -11.79 16.21
C ASN A 200 -8.27 -11.07 16.39
N CYS A 201 -8.39 -9.88 15.84
CA CYS A 201 -9.50 -8.94 16.06
C CYS A 201 -10.80 -9.37 15.37
N CYS A 202 -10.82 -10.48 14.62
CA CYS A 202 -12.05 -10.97 14.01
C CYS A 202 -12.98 -11.71 14.98
N ASP A 203 -12.50 -12.03 16.21
CA ASP A 203 -13.33 -12.60 17.27
C ASP A 203 -13.30 -11.71 18.52
N PRO A 204 -14.38 -10.96 18.80
CA PRO A 204 -14.47 -10.13 20.01
C PRO A 204 -14.36 -10.93 21.31
N SER A 205 -14.55 -12.26 21.30
CA SER A 205 -14.39 -13.11 22.47
C SER A 205 -12.93 -13.34 22.84
N VAL A 206 -12.01 -13.30 21.86
CA VAL A 206 -10.56 -13.49 22.06
C VAL A 206 -9.92 -12.29 22.75
N LEU A 207 -10.43 -11.08 22.51
CA LEU A 207 -9.93 -9.85 23.16
C LEU A 207 -10.19 -9.79 24.67
N ARG A 208 -11.08 -10.62 25.20
CA ARG A 208 -11.47 -10.60 26.63
C ARG A 208 -10.72 -11.57 27.50
N THR A 209 -10.00 -12.54 26.96
CA THR A 209 -9.51 -13.68 27.72
C THR A 209 -8.04 -14.05 27.51
N ALA A 210 -7.32 -13.43 26.55
CA ALA A 210 -5.91 -13.71 26.37
C ALA A 210 -5.07 -12.99 27.44
N PRO A 211 -4.26 -13.71 28.27
CA PRO A 211 -3.30 -13.07 29.16
C PRO A 211 -2.26 -12.29 28.35
N LEU A 212 -1.87 -11.11 28.84
CA LEU A 212 -0.76 -10.34 28.30
C LEU A 212 0.51 -11.20 28.37
N GLY A 213 1.00 -11.70 27.25
CA GLY A 213 2.24 -12.47 27.18
C GLY A 213 2.15 -13.82 26.49
N GLU A 214 0.98 -14.41 26.34
CA GLU A 214 0.79 -15.63 25.54
C GLU A 214 0.11 -15.26 24.21
N GLY A 215 0.92 -14.75 23.27
CA GLY A 215 0.49 -14.60 21.89
C GLY A 215 0.14 -15.96 21.33
N SER A 216 -1.12 -16.16 20.93
CA SER A 216 -1.50 -17.38 20.22
C SER A 216 -0.65 -17.45 18.94
N SER A 217 0.11 -18.52 18.81
CA SER A 217 1.13 -18.77 17.79
C SER A 217 0.59 -19.06 16.38
N SER A 218 -0.58 -18.53 15.99
CA SER A 218 -1.19 -18.82 14.69
C SER A 218 -1.55 -17.58 13.86
N GLY A 219 -1.30 -16.37 14.33
CA GLY A 219 -1.53 -15.14 13.55
C GLY A 219 -0.21 -14.52 13.08
N GLU A 220 0.27 -14.86 11.89
CA GLU A 220 1.39 -14.12 11.28
C GLU A 220 0.99 -12.65 11.14
N ARG A 221 1.88 -11.76 11.60
CA ARG A 221 1.67 -10.31 11.52
C ARG A 221 1.52 -9.87 10.06
N LYS A 222 0.42 -9.21 9.74
CA LYS A 222 0.21 -8.64 8.40
C LYS A 222 1.22 -7.53 8.15
N ARG A 223 1.83 -7.53 6.98
CA ARG A 223 2.92 -6.62 6.61
C ARG A 223 2.46 -5.67 5.51
N ALA A 224 2.88 -4.42 5.60
CA ALA A 224 2.56 -3.41 4.60
C ALA A 224 3.75 -2.47 4.36
N LEU A 225 3.90 -2.03 3.10
CA LEU A 225 4.83 -0.98 2.71
C LEU A 225 4.24 -0.16 1.57
N GLY A 226 4.37 1.18 1.64
CA GLY A 226 4.12 2.10 0.54
C GLY A 226 5.44 2.56 -0.08
N ILE A 227 5.52 2.48 -1.41
CA ILE A 227 6.62 3.01 -2.21
C ILE A 227 5.99 3.95 -3.25
N CYS A 228 6.40 5.21 -3.25
CA CYS A 228 5.88 6.19 -4.19
C CYS A 228 6.97 6.70 -5.13
N THR A 229 6.58 6.96 -6.38
CA THR A 229 7.38 7.82 -7.28
C THR A 229 6.85 9.24 -7.18
N VAL A 230 7.73 10.21 -7.05
CA VAL A 230 7.36 11.62 -7.12
C VAL A 230 6.87 11.94 -8.53
N SER A 231 5.60 12.28 -8.66
CA SER A 231 4.94 12.60 -9.94
C SER A 231 4.87 14.08 -10.22
N ASP A 232 4.87 14.87 -9.17
CA ASP A 232 4.75 16.32 -9.20
C ASP A 232 5.44 16.93 -7.98
N HIS A 233 5.90 18.17 -8.15
CA HIS A 233 6.56 18.93 -7.10
C HIS A 233 5.69 20.11 -6.71
N LEU A 234 5.02 20.02 -5.56
CA LEU A 234 3.98 20.95 -5.14
C LEU A 234 4.50 22.36 -4.79
N LEU A 235 5.83 22.54 -4.67
CA LEU A 235 6.44 23.84 -4.43
C LEU A 235 6.88 24.52 -5.73
N THR A 236 7.36 23.77 -6.73
CA THR A 236 7.89 24.31 -8.00
C THR A 236 6.86 24.28 -9.11
N GLY A 237 5.81 23.46 -8.99
CA GLY A 237 4.81 23.25 -10.03
C GLY A 237 5.25 22.30 -11.16
N GLU A 238 6.42 21.66 -11.05
CA GLU A 238 6.83 20.61 -11.98
C GLU A 238 5.91 19.41 -11.83
N ALA A 239 5.46 18.85 -12.96
CA ALA A 239 4.56 17.70 -12.96
C ALA A 239 4.75 16.82 -14.19
N THR A 240 4.47 15.52 -14.04
CA THR A 240 4.41 14.54 -15.11
C THR A 240 3.01 14.47 -15.72
N THR A 241 2.93 14.01 -16.97
CA THR A 241 1.67 13.72 -17.65
C THR A 241 1.01 12.45 -17.10
N ALA A 242 -0.27 12.24 -17.40
CA ALA A 242 -0.99 11.02 -17.03
C ALA A 242 -0.38 9.77 -17.69
N GLU A 243 0.08 9.88 -18.94
CA GLU A 243 0.71 8.79 -19.68
C GLU A 243 2.06 8.39 -19.06
N GLU A 244 2.89 9.36 -18.71
CA GLU A 244 4.14 9.11 -17.99
C GLU A 244 3.91 8.39 -16.65
N ARG A 245 2.87 8.78 -15.89
CA ARG A 245 2.51 8.11 -14.63
C ARG A 245 2.12 6.64 -14.80
N GLN A 246 1.60 6.27 -15.96
CA GLN A 246 1.20 4.90 -16.26
C GLN A 246 2.40 4.02 -16.65
N THR A 247 3.30 4.52 -17.48
CA THR A 247 4.27 3.69 -18.22
C THR A 247 5.73 3.90 -17.80
N THR A 248 6.08 5.07 -17.23
CA THR A 248 7.48 5.39 -16.92
C THR A 248 7.86 5.22 -15.46
N PHE A 249 6.90 5.03 -14.56
CA PHE A 249 7.19 4.86 -13.12
C PHE A 249 7.58 3.41 -12.78
N THR A 250 8.50 2.83 -13.56
CA THR A 250 8.95 1.45 -13.39
C THR A 250 9.84 1.27 -12.16
N LYS A 251 10.63 2.26 -11.76
CA LYS A 251 11.55 2.15 -10.62
C LYS A 251 10.89 1.69 -9.33
N MET A 252 9.71 2.22 -8.98
CA MET A 252 8.98 1.76 -7.79
C MET A 252 8.48 0.33 -7.93
N MET A 253 8.13 -0.09 -9.16
CA MET A 253 7.72 -1.45 -9.46
C MET A 253 8.92 -2.40 -9.34
N ASP A 254 10.08 -2.05 -9.92
CA ASP A 254 11.31 -2.83 -9.82
C ASP A 254 11.68 -3.10 -8.36
N VAL A 255 11.61 -2.08 -7.50
CA VAL A 255 11.85 -2.21 -6.06
C VAL A 255 10.80 -3.11 -5.41
N ALA A 256 9.50 -2.89 -5.71
CA ALA A 256 8.42 -3.68 -5.13
C ALA A 256 8.53 -5.16 -5.49
N PHE A 257 8.80 -5.49 -6.75
CA PHE A 257 8.99 -6.87 -7.19
C PHE A 257 10.26 -7.50 -6.64
N ALA A 258 11.35 -6.74 -6.47
CA ALA A 258 12.59 -7.22 -5.86
C ALA A 258 12.42 -7.61 -4.38
N ILE A 259 11.53 -6.95 -3.65
CA ILE A 259 11.28 -7.23 -2.22
C ILE A 259 10.11 -8.17 -1.98
N ALA A 260 9.29 -8.47 -3.00
CA ALA A 260 8.16 -9.39 -2.92
C ALA A 260 8.58 -10.86 -2.91
N GLN A 261 9.83 -11.13 -3.22
CA GLN A 261 10.43 -12.48 -3.27
C GLN A 261 10.83 -13.02 -1.89
#